data_8dd67039993e050ef18d90784ff83bef
#
_entry.id   8dd67039993e050ef18d90784ff83bef
#
_cell.length_a   1.000
_cell.length_b   1.000
_cell.length_c   1.000
_cell.angle_alpha   90.00
_cell.angle_beta   90.00
_cell.angle_gamma   90.00
#
_symmetry.space_group_name_H-M   'P 1'
#
loop_
_entity.id
_entity.type
_entity.pdbx_description
1 polymer ?
#
loop_
_entity_poly.entity_id
_entity_poly.type
_entity_poly.pdbx_seq_one_letter_code
_entity_poly.pdbx_strand_id
1 'polypeptide(L)'
;MKPSPISEGYQVPLYAELFYLDNMNFLKISAADLFRNKRVVVFSLVGANNRICGEEHLQDIKSAYQDLMDEGIDKVYVLTTNDVWTLNEWNSNNNFTDVGPNAQFISDGNSEFTSEMGYLVNRGVEGYGKRPWRNVIVVNNQIIEKVIVEPGMCDNCETDPYSATHPDKVLEYLRT
;
A
#
# COMPACT_ATOMS: atom_id res chain seq x y z
N MET A 1 -13.03 -1.32 -19.54
CA MET A 1 -11.91 -0.38 -19.71
C MET A 1 -11.27 -0.20 -18.35
N LYS A 2 -9.93 -0.26 -18.23
CA LYS A 2 -9.26 0.04 -16.97
C LYS A 2 -9.44 1.52 -16.63
N PRO A 3 -9.74 1.88 -15.38
CA PRO A 3 -9.70 3.28 -14.97
C PRO A 3 -8.30 3.87 -15.22
N SER A 4 -8.24 5.13 -15.60
CA SER A 4 -6.96 5.85 -15.64
C SER A 4 -6.45 6.03 -14.21
N PRO A 5 -5.12 5.95 -13.99
CA PRO A 5 -4.54 6.20 -12.67
C PRO A 5 -4.96 7.55 -12.10
N ILE A 6 -5.40 7.56 -10.84
CA ILE A 6 -5.76 8.80 -10.13
C ILE A 6 -4.49 9.60 -9.87
N SER A 7 -4.59 10.91 -10.03
CA SER A 7 -3.49 11.86 -9.87
C SER A 7 -3.51 12.58 -8.52
N GLU A 8 -2.44 13.30 -8.24
CA GLU A 8 -2.32 14.23 -7.10
C GLU A 8 -3.42 15.31 -7.15
N GLY A 9 -3.90 15.73 -6.00
CA GLY A 9 -4.99 16.70 -5.83
C GLY A 9 -6.40 16.09 -5.88
N TYR A 10 -6.55 14.84 -6.29
CA TYR A 10 -7.85 14.16 -6.30
C TYR A 10 -8.11 13.42 -4.99
N GLN A 11 -9.38 13.16 -4.75
CA GLN A 11 -9.82 12.39 -3.60
C GLN A 11 -9.59 10.89 -3.86
N VAL A 12 -9.21 10.15 -2.82
CA VAL A 12 -9.15 8.67 -2.89
C VAL A 12 -10.54 8.08 -3.16
N PRO A 13 -10.64 6.85 -3.67
CA PRO A 13 -11.93 6.14 -3.82
C PRO A 13 -12.61 5.94 -2.47
N LEU A 14 -13.46 6.86 -2.06
CA LEU A 14 -14.03 6.95 -0.69
C LEU A 14 -14.84 5.73 -0.26
N TYR A 15 -15.52 5.09 -1.23
CA TYR A 15 -16.48 4.01 -0.94
C TYR A 15 -15.86 2.62 -1.03
N ALA A 16 -14.60 2.51 -1.47
CA ALA A 16 -13.90 1.24 -1.51
C ALA A 16 -13.81 0.64 -0.09
N GLU A 17 -14.18 -0.62 0.03
CA GLU A 17 -14.11 -1.35 1.29
C GLU A 17 -12.73 -1.99 1.45
N LEU A 18 -12.11 -1.76 2.61
CA LEU A 18 -10.82 -2.29 3.00
C LEU A 18 -10.97 -3.09 4.30
N PHE A 19 -10.05 -4.00 4.54
CA PHE A 19 -10.15 -4.94 5.64
C PHE A 19 -8.85 -4.99 6.44
N TYR A 20 -8.93 -5.25 7.73
CA TYR A 20 -7.77 -5.43 8.60
C TYR A 20 -8.12 -6.27 9.82
N LEU A 21 -7.10 -6.71 10.54
CA LEU A 21 -7.26 -7.36 11.84
C LEU A 21 -6.83 -6.41 12.96
N ASP A 22 -7.64 -6.36 13.99
CA ASP A 22 -7.30 -5.71 15.25
C ASP A 22 -7.50 -6.72 16.39
N ASN A 23 -6.40 -7.11 17.06
CA ASN A 23 -6.40 -8.15 18.07
C ASN A 23 -7.16 -9.42 17.64
N MET A 24 -6.89 -9.88 16.41
CA MET A 24 -7.54 -11.03 15.76
C MET A 24 -9.05 -10.81 15.43
N ASN A 25 -9.60 -9.64 15.66
CA ASN A 25 -10.92 -9.29 15.19
C ASN A 25 -10.87 -8.82 13.74
N PHE A 26 -11.67 -9.47 12.89
CA PHE A 26 -11.85 -9.05 11.51
C PHE A 26 -12.68 -7.77 11.45
N LEU A 27 -12.13 -6.74 10.84
CA LEU A 27 -12.78 -5.44 10.70
C LEU A 27 -12.82 -4.99 9.25
N LYS A 28 -13.90 -4.30 8.92
CA LYS A 28 -14.12 -3.65 7.63
C LYS A 28 -14.16 -2.14 7.83
N ILE A 29 -13.55 -1.40 6.92
CA ILE A 29 -13.51 0.07 6.95
C ILE A 29 -13.63 0.62 5.54
N SER A 30 -14.35 1.72 5.36
CA SER A 30 -14.33 2.45 4.10
C SER A 30 -13.01 3.22 3.95
N ALA A 31 -12.56 3.44 2.71
CA ALA A 31 -11.40 4.29 2.47
C ALA A 31 -11.64 5.73 3.01
N ALA A 32 -12.89 6.20 2.96
CA ALA A 32 -13.27 7.48 3.56
C ALA A 32 -12.88 7.57 5.05
N ASP A 33 -13.21 6.53 5.82
CA ASP A 33 -12.92 6.51 7.26
C ASP A 33 -11.46 6.19 7.57
N LEU A 34 -10.82 5.35 6.74
CA LEU A 34 -9.41 5.01 6.88
C LEU A 34 -8.51 6.26 6.77
N PHE A 35 -8.85 7.18 5.87
CA PHE A 35 -8.04 8.35 5.56
C PHE A 35 -8.52 9.66 6.22
N ARG A 36 -9.67 9.64 6.90
CA ARG A 36 -10.25 10.85 7.50
C ARG A 36 -9.35 11.45 8.57
N ASN A 37 -9.08 12.75 8.46
CA ASN A 37 -8.33 13.55 9.44
C ASN A 37 -6.94 12.98 9.77
N LYS A 38 -6.29 12.35 8.79
CA LYS A 38 -4.95 11.78 8.93
C LYS A 38 -4.10 12.11 7.71
N ARG A 39 -2.81 12.26 7.94
CA ARG A 39 -1.80 12.26 6.88
C ARG A 39 -1.09 10.92 6.88
N VAL A 40 -1.24 10.13 5.84
CA VAL A 40 -0.78 8.74 5.81
C VAL A 40 0.05 8.45 4.57
N VAL A 41 0.93 7.45 4.70
CA VAL A 41 1.61 6.83 3.55
C VAL A 41 1.06 5.43 3.37
N VAL A 42 0.68 5.09 2.13
CA VAL A 42 0.25 3.74 1.75
C VAL A 42 1.24 3.18 0.74
N PHE A 43 1.92 2.11 1.13
CA PHE A 43 2.75 1.31 0.25
C PHE A 43 1.91 0.17 -0.31
N SER A 44 1.56 0.24 -1.59
CA SER A 44 0.81 -0.81 -2.29
C SER A 44 1.78 -1.79 -2.93
N LEU A 45 1.77 -3.03 -2.44
CA LEU A 45 2.70 -4.08 -2.81
C LEU A 45 2.01 -5.19 -3.61
N VAL A 46 2.77 -5.91 -4.42
CA VAL A 46 2.28 -7.01 -5.27
C VAL A 46 1.62 -8.13 -4.44
N GLY A 47 2.18 -8.46 -3.30
CA GLY A 47 1.56 -9.44 -2.41
C GLY A 47 2.45 -9.95 -1.30
N ALA A 48 1.82 -10.53 -0.30
CA ALA A 48 2.48 -11.23 0.79
C ALA A 48 3.34 -12.37 0.24
N ASN A 49 4.49 -12.58 0.85
CA ASN A 49 5.46 -13.63 0.49
C ASN A 49 6.04 -13.53 -0.93
N ASN A 50 5.72 -12.48 -1.70
CA ASN A 50 6.51 -12.14 -2.88
C ASN A 50 7.92 -11.74 -2.43
N ARG A 51 8.95 -12.25 -3.13
CA ARG A 51 10.34 -12.08 -2.71
C ARG A 51 10.72 -10.61 -2.51
N ILE A 52 10.48 -9.76 -3.50
CA ILE A 52 10.83 -8.34 -3.42
C ILE A 52 10.01 -7.64 -2.35
N CYS A 53 8.72 -7.96 -2.22
CA CYS A 53 7.87 -7.37 -1.21
C CYS A 53 8.32 -7.72 0.22
N GLY A 54 8.73 -8.96 0.48
CA GLY A 54 9.10 -9.44 1.81
C GLY A 54 10.56 -9.22 2.18
N GLU A 55 11.49 -9.54 1.26
CA GLU A 55 12.93 -9.50 1.56
C GLU A 55 13.52 -8.09 1.43
N GLU A 56 12.94 -7.23 0.60
CA GLU A 56 13.46 -5.89 0.31
C GLU A 56 12.47 -4.81 0.77
N HIS A 57 11.37 -4.62 0.07
CA HIS A 57 10.48 -3.47 0.26
C HIS A 57 9.93 -3.37 1.69
N LEU A 58 9.40 -4.46 2.26
CA LEU A 58 8.86 -4.43 3.62
C LEU A 58 9.95 -4.12 4.66
N GLN A 59 11.17 -4.62 4.46
CA GLN A 59 12.28 -4.34 5.38
C GLN A 59 12.71 -2.87 5.30
N ASP A 60 12.73 -2.29 4.10
CA ASP A 60 13.03 -0.87 3.90
C ASP A 60 11.94 0.02 4.53
N ILE A 61 10.67 -0.35 4.39
CA ILE A 61 9.55 0.36 5.05
C ILE A 61 9.71 0.31 6.57
N LYS A 62 10.05 -0.85 7.14
CA LYS A 62 10.30 -1.00 8.58
C LYS A 62 11.43 -0.07 9.04
N SER A 63 12.51 -0.03 8.30
CA SER A 63 13.67 0.81 8.60
C SER A 63 13.35 2.30 8.54
N ALA A 64 12.49 2.71 7.62
CA ALA A 64 12.10 4.11 7.42
C ALA A 64 10.95 4.57 8.34
N TYR A 65 10.33 3.66 9.08
CA TYR A 65 9.10 3.95 9.84
C TYR A 65 9.23 5.17 10.75
N GLN A 66 10.28 5.23 11.57
CA GLN A 66 10.46 6.34 12.51
C GLN A 66 10.68 7.67 11.78
N ASP A 67 11.48 7.68 10.74
CA ASP A 67 11.70 8.87 9.91
C ASP A 67 10.40 9.39 9.29
N LEU A 68 9.53 8.48 8.81
CA LEU A 68 8.20 8.85 8.30
C LEU A 68 7.32 9.48 9.39
N MET A 69 7.33 8.93 10.60
CA MET A 69 6.60 9.52 11.73
C MET A 69 7.12 10.92 12.06
N ASP A 70 8.44 11.10 12.06
CA ASP A 70 9.10 12.39 12.36
C ASP A 70 8.77 13.47 11.31
N GLU A 71 8.45 13.07 10.07
CA GLU A 71 8.00 13.97 9.00
C GLU A 71 6.48 14.23 9.02
N GLY A 72 5.80 13.91 10.11
CA GLY A 72 4.39 14.24 10.32
C GLY A 72 3.41 13.28 9.65
N ILE A 73 3.82 12.04 9.42
CA ILE A 73 2.91 10.97 8.99
C ILE A 73 2.23 10.37 10.23
N ASP A 74 0.92 10.26 10.21
CA ASP A 74 0.13 9.70 11.31
C ASP A 74 0.08 8.16 11.27
N LYS A 75 0.09 7.57 10.06
CA LYS A 75 0.07 6.11 9.88
C LYS A 75 0.81 5.68 8.62
N VAL A 76 1.44 4.52 8.71
CA VAL A 76 2.04 3.81 7.58
C VAL A 76 1.25 2.54 7.32
N TYR A 77 0.65 2.47 6.14
CA TYR A 77 -0.10 1.30 5.69
C TYR A 77 0.70 0.54 4.62
N VAL A 78 0.70 -0.78 4.75
CA VAL A 78 1.08 -1.70 3.67
C VAL A 78 -0.17 -2.37 3.16
N LEU A 79 -0.50 -2.13 1.89
CA LEU A 79 -1.70 -2.61 1.23
C LEU A 79 -1.36 -3.67 0.18
N THR A 80 -2.12 -4.73 0.18
CA THR A 80 -2.11 -5.75 -0.88
C THR A 80 -3.53 -6.23 -1.17
N THR A 81 -3.71 -7.00 -2.24
CA THR A 81 -4.98 -7.71 -2.53
C THR A 81 -5.05 -9.09 -1.87
N ASN A 82 -4.11 -9.45 -1.01
CA ASN A 82 -4.24 -10.62 -0.15
C ASN A 82 -5.30 -10.39 0.93
N ASP A 83 -5.91 -11.48 1.40
CA ASP A 83 -6.84 -11.43 2.52
C ASP A 83 -6.13 -11.13 3.85
N VAL A 84 -6.91 -10.77 4.87
CA VAL A 84 -6.38 -10.36 6.18
C VAL A 84 -5.63 -11.48 6.90
N TRP A 85 -5.99 -12.75 6.68
CA TRP A 85 -5.35 -13.88 7.35
C TRP A 85 -3.98 -14.16 6.76
N THR A 86 -3.85 -14.08 5.44
CA THR A 86 -2.56 -14.12 4.74
C THR A 86 -1.65 -12.98 5.19
N LEU A 87 -2.18 -11.77 5.33
CA LEU A 87 -1.41 -10.63 5.85
C LEU A 87 -0.99 -10.80 7.31
N ASN A 88 -1.85 -11.40 8.14
CA ASN A 88 -1.51 -11.68 9.52
C ASN A 88 -0.37 -12.72 9.64
N GLU A 89 -0.40 -13.75 8.83
CA GLU A 89 0.71 -14.73 8.77
C GLU A 89 1.99 -14.07 8.29
N TRP A 90 1.90 -13.24 7.25
CA TRP A 90 3.04 -12.48 6.75
C TRP A 90 3.62 -11.55 7.82
N ASN A 91 2.75 -10.89 8.61
CA ASN A 91 3.17 -10.08 9.75
C ASN A 91 3.88 -10.92 10.82
N SER A 92 3.37 -12.10 11.14
CA SER A 92 4.00 -13.00 12.13
C SER A 92 5.41 -13.42 11.75
N ASN A 93 5.69 -13.52 10.44
CA ASN A 93 7.02 -13.86 9.93
C ASN A 93 7.94 -12.66 9.77
N ASN A 94 7.43 -11.44 9.72
CA ASN A 94 8.21 -10.24 9.40
C ASN A 94 8.16 -9.15 10.48
N ASN A 95 7.26 -9.26 11.45
CA ASN A 95 7.11 -8.32 12.56
C ASN A 95 6.96 -6.85 12.10
N PHE A 96 6.18 -6.61 11.04
CA PHE A 96 5.99 -5.26 10.52
C PHE A 96 5.28 -4.35 11.53
N THR A 97 4.23 -4.84 12.17
CA THR A 97 3.48 -4.04 13.14
C THR A 97 4.23 -3.79 14.45
N ASP A 98 5.34 -4.48 14.68
CA ASP A 98 6.17 -4.29 15.87
C ASP A 98 7.06 -3.04 15.80
N VAL A 99 7.21 -2.42 14.61
CA VAL A 99 7.98 -1.17 14.46
C VAL A 99 7.31 0.01 15.16
N GLY A 100 5.99 -0.08 15.38
CA GLY A 100 5.26 0.93 16.13
C GLY A 100 3.73 0.86 15.94
N PRO A 101 2.97 1.54 16.79
CA PRO A 101 1.51 1.42 16.85
C PRO A 101 0.78 2.00 15.61
N ASN A 102 1.50 2.71 14.78
CA ASN A 102 0.96 3.34 13.57
C ASN A 102 1.34 2.61 12.28
N ALA A 103 1.97 1.43 12.38
CA ALA A 103 2.23 0.52 11.26
C ALA A 103 1.11 -0.52 11.16
N GLN A 104 0.50 -0.67 9.99
CA GLN A 104 -0.63 -1.58 9.82
C GLN A 104 -0.70 -2.15 8.42
N PHE A 105 -1.02 -3.45 8.32
CA PHE A 105 -1.43 -4.08 7.06
C PHE A 105 -2.89 -3.77 6.75
N ILE A 106 -3.18 -3.50 5.48
CA ILE A 106 -4.53 -3.30 4.96
C ILE A 106 -4.76 -4.27 3.79
N SER A 107 -5.85 -5.00 3.86
CA SER A 107 -6.28 -5.88 2.78
C SER A 107 -7.26 -5.13 1.85
N ASP A 108 -6.92 -5.05 0.58
CA ASP A 108 -7.85 -4.74 -0.51
C ASP A 108 -8.26 -6.05 -1.21
N GLY A 109 -8.78 -7.00 -0.41
CA GLY A 109 -9.05 -8.37 -0.85
C GLY A 109 -10.03 -8.48 -2.04
N ASN A 110 -10.92 -7.50 -2.18
CA ASN A 110 -11.84 -7.40 -3.32
C ASN A 110 -11.26 -6.58 -4.49
N SER A 111 -10.06 -6.03 -4.34
CA SER A 111 -9.37 -5.20 -5.33
C SER A 111 -10.12 -3.91 -5.73
N GLU A 112 -11.06 -3.46 -4.91
CA GLU A 112 -11.89 -2.28 -5.19
C GLU A 112 -11.05 -1.00 -5.19
N PHE A 113 -10.33 -0.76 -4.10
CA PHE A 113 -9.49 0.44 -3.95
C PHE A 113 -8.40 0.51 -5.04
N THR A 114 -7.65 -0.58 -5.21
CA THR A 114 -6.56 -0.65 -6.20
C THR A 114 -7.09 -0.47 -7.63
N SER A 115 -8.27 -1.05 -7.93
CA SER A 115 -8.91 -0.93 -9.24
C SER A 115 -9.36 0.50 -9.52
N GLU A 116 -10.06 1.13 -8.59
CA GLU A 116 -10.53 2.50 -8.74
C GLU A 116 -9.38 3.52 -8.76
N MET A 117 -8.29 3.25 -8.03
CA MET A 117 -7.05 4.02 -8.13
C MET A 117 -6.36 3.90 -9.51
N GLY A 118 -6.73 2.91 -10.32
CA GLY A 118 -6.15 2.66 -11.63
C GLY A 118 -4.83 1.90 -11.63
N TYR A 119 -4.46 1.28 -10.51
CA TYR A 119 -3.19 0.57 -10.33
C TYR A 119 -3.32 -0.96 -10.26
N LEU A 120 -4.49 -1.52 -10.59
CA LEU A 120 -4.68 -2.97 -10.63
C LEU A 120 -4.17 -3.55 -11.95
N VAL A 121 -3.29 -4.55 -11.84
CA VAL A 121 -2.72 -5.27 -13.00
C VAL A 121 -2.99 -6.76 -12.90
N ASN A 122 -3.06 -7.43 -14.06
CA ASN A 122 -3.14 -8.87 -14.14
C ASN A 122 -1.71 -9.47 -14.06
N ARG A 123 -1.51 -10.42 -13.16
CA ARG A 123 -0.28 -11.19 -12.97
C ARG A 123 -0.57 -12.69 -13.16
N GLY A 124 -1.43 -13.00 -14.13
CA GLY A 124 -1.90 -14.36 -14.40
C GLY A 124 -0.80 -15.31 -14.86
N VAL A 125 0.22 -14.83 -15.56
CA VAL A 125 1.38 -15.64 -15.99
C VAL A 125 2.19 -16.18 -14.81
N GLU A 126 2.12 -15.51 -13.65
CA GLU A 126 2.78 -15.93 -12.42
C GLU A 126 1.83 -16.70 -11.48
N GLY A 127 0.57 -16.85 -11.87
CA GLY A 127 -0.46 -17.46 -11.02
C GLY A 127 -0.92 -16.56 -9.86
N TYR A 128 -0.60 -15.28 -9.87
CA TYR A 128 -0.97 -14.36 -8.78
C TYR A 128 -2.36 -13.76 -8.96
N GLY A 129 -2.95 -13.84 -10.15
CA GLY A 129 -4.20 -13.17 -10.46
C GLY A 129 -4.03 -11.64 -10.55
N LYS A 130 -5.01 -10.90 -10.06
CA LYS A 130 -4.98 -9.43 -10.07
C LYS A 130 -4.27 -8.89 -8.82
N ARG A 131 -3.32 -8.00 -9.03
CA ARG A 131 -2.46 -7.45 -7.97
C ARG A 131 -2.26 -5.95 -8.15
N PRO A 132 -1.94 -5.21 -7.08
CA PRO A 132 -1.48 -3.85 -7.21
C PRO A 132 -0.21 -3.78 -8.05
N TRP A 133 -0.16 -2.87 -9.00
CA TRP A 133 1.15 -2.40 -9.48
C TRP A 133 1.81 -1.63 -8.35
N ARG A 134 3.10 -1.89 -8.12
CA ARG A 134 3.84 -1.29 -7.00
C ARG A 134 3.81 0.23 -7.06
N ASN A 135 3.25 0.84 -6.02
CA ASN A 135 3.12 2.28 -5.90
C ASN A 135 3.10 2.72 -4.44
N VAL A 136 3.35 3.99 -4.21
CA VAL A 136 3.17 4.65 -2.91
C VAL A 136 2.31 5.88 -3.10
N ILE A 137 1.37 6.09 -2.21
CA ILE A 137 0.61 7.32 -2.14
C ILE A 137 0.77 7.97 -0.77
N VAL A 138 0.91 9.29 -0.77
CA VAL A 138 0.75 10.12 0.42
C VAL A 138 -0.62 10.73 0.36
N VAL A 139 -1.41 10.53 1.39
CA VAL A 139 -2.80 11.01 1.47
C VAL A 139 -2.95 11.88 2.70
N ASN A 140 -3.54 13.05 2.53
CA ASN A 140 -3.85 13.96 3.62
C ASN A 140 -5.35 14.20 3.65
N ASN A 141 -6.01 13.73 4.69
CA ASN A 141 -7.45 13.88 4.88
C ASN A 141 -8.23 13.53 3.59
N GLN A 142 -8.02 12.33 3.07
CA GLN A 142 -8.69 11.79 1.87
C GLN A 142 -8.20 12.36 0.52
N ILE A 143 -7.35 13.38 0.51
CA ILE A 143 -6.79 13.96 -0.72
C ILE A 143 -5.39 13.40 -0.97
N ILE A 144 -5.14 12.98 -2.19
CA ILE A 144 -3.83 12.47 -2.61
C ILE A 144 -2.86 13.64 -2.74
N GLU A 145 -1.85 13.69 -1.88
CA GLU A 145 -0.79 14.69 -1.95
C GLU A 145 0.29 14.31 -2.96
N LYS A 146 0.64 13.04 -2.99
CA LYS A 146 1.73 12.50 -3.81
C LYS A 146 1.42 11.10 -4.30
N VAL A 147 1.81 10.81 -5.53
CA VAL A 147 1.82 9.46 -6.10
C VAL A 147 3.21 9.15 -6.61
N ILE A 148 3.76 8.02 -6.19
CA ILE A 148 5.04 7.48 -6.67
C ILE A 148 4.75 6.08 -7.20
N VAL A 149 5.02 5.85 -8.48
CA VAL A 149 4.69 4.60 -9.18
C VAL A 149 5.93 4.02 -9.82
N GLU A 150 6.13 2.72 -9.69
CA GLU A 150 7.18 2.06 -10.46
C GLU A 150 6.90 2.19 -11.97
N PRO A 151 7.92 2.47 -12.79
CA PRO A 151 7.71 2.64 -14.21
C PRO A 151 7.32 1.34 -14.90
N GLY A 152 6.69 1.45 -16.09
CA GLY A 152 6.41 0.31 -16.96
C GLY A 152 5.20 -0.51 -16.58
N MET A 153 4.21 0.07 -15.88
CA MET A 153 2.98 -0.63 -15.49
C MET A 153 2.32 -1.33 -16.67
N CYS A 154 2.16 -2.63 -16.58
CA CYS A 154 1.51 -3.44 -17.59
C CYS A 154 0.87 -4.71 -16.99
N ASP A 155 -0.07 -5.32 -17.73
CA ASP A 155 -0.56 -6.65 -17.41
C ASP A 155 0.45 -7.70 -17.85
N ASN A 156 0.66 -8.71 -17.01
CA ASN A 156 1.61 -9.80 -17.25
C ASN A 156 3.03 -9.34 -17.60
N CYS A 157 3.49 -8.29 -16.95
CA CYS A 157 4.87 -7.82 -17.07
C CYS A 157 5.85 -8.91 -16.63
N GLU A 158 6.96 -9.02 -17.34
CA GLU A 158 8.07 -9.93 -16.99
C GLU A 158 8.87 -9.45 -15.77
N THR A 159 8.71 -8.18 -15.40
CA THR A 159 9.47 -7.53 -14.32
C THR A 159 8.59 -7.13 -13.16
N ASP A 160 9.17 -7.10 -11.98
CA ASP A 160 8.61 -6.53 -10.75
C ASP A 160 9.59 -5.46 -10.23
N PRO A 161 9.53 -4.23 -10.81
CA PRO A 161 10.50 -3.20 -10.47
C PRO A 161 10.33 -2.70 -9.03
N TYR A 162 11.46 -2.41 -8.39
CA TYR A 162 11.53 -1.79 -7.08
C TYR A 162 12.70 -0.81 -7.02
N SER A 163 12.42 0.45 -7.23
CA SER A 163 13.39 1.54 -7.13
C SER A 163 12.73 2.89 -6.88
N ALA A 164 11.72 3.26 -7.68
CA ALA A 164 11.00 4.53 -7.53
C ALA A 164 10.21 4.60 -6.22
N THR A 165 9.68 3.47 -5.76
CA THR A 165 8.83 3.38 -4.55
C THR A 165 9.61 3.07 -3.28
N HIS A 166 10.95 3.13 -3.31
CA HIS A 166 11.76 3.01 -2.11
C HIS A 166 11.36 4.08 -1.09
N PRO A 167 11.26 3.77 0.21
CA PRO A 167 10.83 4.73 1.25
C PRO A 167 11.64 6.02 1.28
N ASP A 168 12.93 5.99 0.90
CA ASP A 168 13.75 7.20 0.78
C ASP A 168 13.16 8.22 -0.20
N LYS A 169 12.50 7.76 -1.27
CA LYS A 169 11.83 8.66 -2.23
C LYS A 169 10.62 9.35 -1.63
N VAL A 170 9.93 8.67 -0.73
CA VAL A 170 8.86 9.27 0.06
C VAL A 170 9.43 10.32 1.01
N LEU A 171 10.51 9.99 1.73
CA LEU A 171 11.20 10.92 2.64
C LEU A 171 11.77 12.13 1.89
N GLU A 172 12.35 11.95 0.71
CA GLU A 172 12.78 13.07 -0.15
C GLU A 172 11.62 14.04 -0.42
N TYR A 173 10.43 13.50 -0.76
CA TYR A 173 9.24 14.31 -0.97
C TYR A 173 8.78 15.03 0.31
N LEU A 174 8.69 14.31 1.42
CA LEU A 174 8.19 14.87 2.69
C LEU A 174 9.07 15.98 3.25
N ARG A 175 10.38 15.97 2.92
CA ARG A 175 11.38 16.94 3.36
C ARG A 175 11.52 18.16 2.46
N THR A 176 10.77 18.21 1.38
CA THR A 176 10.70 19.41 0.51
C THR A 176 9.67 20.42 1.01
#